data_01fa5cb290370172f7371b180e20c84d
#
_entry.id   01fa5cb290370172f7371b180e20c84d
#
_cell.length_a   1.000
_cell.length_b   1.000
_cell.length_c   1.000
_cell.angle_alpha   90.00
_cell.angle_beta   90.00
_cell.angle_gamma   90.00
#
_symmetry.space_group_name_H-M   'P 1'
#
loop_
_entity.id
_entity.type
_entity.pdbx_description
1 polymer ?
#
loop_
_entity_poly.entity_id
_entity_poly.type
_entity_poly.pdbx_seq_one_letter_code
_entity_poly.pdbx_strand_id
1 'polypeptide(L)'
;MTQYQRVLLKLSGEEFGGGRLGVDPDVVSRIAREIASVSAAGFQIAVVIGGGNFFRGKELRQRGMDGVRADYMGMLGIVMNCLALQEFLEQRGVVTRVQTAITMGQIAEPYIPLRAIRHLEKGRVVIFGAGMGLPFFTTDTVAVQRALETHCDAVLFTKNGVDGVYSADPKKDPAATRFDTLTYDEAISRDLKVVDQTAFTLAAENKLPMVVIGLEPEGNILRAARGERIGTLVSAG
;
A
#
# COMPACT_ATOMS: atom_id res chain seq x y z
N MET A 1 3.51 -20.92 11.82
CA MET A 1 3.19 -19.76 10.94
C MET A 1 3.25 -18.54 11.83
N THR A 2 4.03 -17.54 11.47
CA THR A 2 4.11 -16.29 12.26
C THR A 2 2.87 -15.48 11.91
N GLN A 3 1.95 -15.34 12.86
CA GLN A 3 0.79 -14.48 12.73
C GLN A 3 1.25 -13.05 13.02
N TYR A 4 1.05 -12.12 12.06
CA TYR A 4 1.29 -10.71 12.27
C TYR A 4 0.24 -10.15 13.25
N GLN A 5 0.59 -9.11 13.97
CA GLN A 5 -0.35 -8.36 14.80
C GLN A 5 -0.76 -7.05 14.14
N ARG A 6 0.22 -6.38 13.54
CA ARG A 6 0.04 -5.09 12.87
C ARG A 6 0.63 -5.15 11.47
N VAL A 7 -0.18 -4.84 10.47
CA VAL A 7 0.25 -4.83 9.07
C VAL A 7 -0.01 -3.48 8.42
N LEU A 8 0.83 -3.12 7.45
CA LEU A 8 0.54 -2.03 6.55
C LEU A 8 0.16 -2.59 5.18
N LEU A 9 -0.99 -2.21 4.67
CA LEU A 9 -1.48 -2.54 3.34
C LEU A 9 -1.18 -1.39 2.37
N LYS A 10 -0.45 -1.69 1.30
CA LYS A 10 -0.22 -0.75 0.21
C LYS A 10 -1.05 -1.12 -0.99
N LEU A 11 -1.89 -0.18 -1.43
CA LEU A 11 -2.79 -0.31 -2.57
C LEU A 11 -2.35 0.59 -3.73
N SER A 12 -2.50 0.12 -4.96
CA SER A 12 -2.31 0.96 -6.14
C SER A 12 -3.51 1.90 -6.33
N GLY A 13 -3.24 3.18 -6.65
CA GLY A 13 -4.31 4.10 -6.99
C GLY A 13 -5.09 3.67 -8.24
N GLU A 14 -4.44 3.00 -9.19
CA GLU A 14 -5.09 2.51 -10.42
C GLU A 14 -6.23 1.53 -10.11
N GLU A 15 -6.11 0.75 -9.04
CA GLU A 15 -7.16 -0.16 -8.57
C GLU A 15 -8.41 0.61 -8.17
N PHE A 16 -8.27 1.81 -7.56
CA PHE A 16 -9.39 2.65 -7.13
C PHE A 16 -10.22 3.23 -8.27
N GLY A 17 -9.63 3.36 -9.45
CA GLY A 17 -10.31 3.88 -10.64
C GLY A 17 -11.06 2.84 -11.46
N GLY A 18 -10.95 1.55 -11.13
CA GLY A 18 -11.54 0.48 -11.95
C GLY A 18 -11.12 0.55 -13.42
N GLY A 19 -9.89 1.01 -13.71
CA GLY A 19 -9.39 1.24 -15.07
C GLY A 19 -9.81 2.57 -15.70
N ARG A 20 -10.46 3.47 -14.95
CA ARG A 20 -10.90 4.80 -15.38
C ARG A 20 -10.27 5.90 -14.54
N LEU A 21 -10.40 7.14 -15.00
CA LEU A 21 -10.01 8.31 -14.23
C LEU A 21 -10.96 8.51 -13.04
N GLY A 22 -10.42 8.78 -11.87
CA GLY A 22 -11.19 9.06 -10.66
C GLY A 22 -11.38 7.84 -9.76
N VAL A 23 -12.41 7.86 -8.95
CA VAL A 23 -12.78 6.81 -7.99
C VAL A 23 -13.95 6.01 -8.53
N ASP A 24 -13.81 4.68 -8.57
CA ASP A 24 -14.92 3.77 -8.85
C ASP A 24 -15.51 3.29 -7.50
N PRO A 25 -16.77 3.68 -7.16
CA PRO A 25 -17.37 3.35 -5.87
C PRO A 25 -17.49 1.84 -5.61
N ASP A 26 -17.76 1.03 -6.64
CA ASP A 26 -17.92 -0.42 -6.50
C ASP A 26 -16.59 -1.09 -6.16
N VAL A 27 -15.51 -0.64 -6.80
CA VAL A 27 -14.15 -1.13 -6.51
C VAL A 27 -13.73 -0.73 -5.10
N VAL A 28 -13.92 0.53 -4.70
CA VAL A 28 -13.56 0.98 -3.34
C VAL A 28 -14.40 0.29 -2.28
N SER A 29 -15.69 0.05 -2.55
CA SER A 29 -16.58 -0.72 -1.69
C SER A 29 -16.07 -2.16 -1.46
N ARG A 30 -15.58 -2.83 -2.52
CA ARG A 30 -14.99 -4.17 -2.43
C ARG A 30 -13.69 -4.15 -1.61
N ILE A 31 -12.78 -3.21 -1.87
CA ILE A 31 -11.54 -3.04 -1.11
C ILE A 31 -11.85 -2.77 0.38
N ALA A 32 -12.81 -1.91 0.67
CA ALA A 32 -13.23 -1.62 2.04
C ALA A 32 -13.77 -2.87 2.76
N ARG A 33 -14.46 -3.78 2.06
CA ARG A 33 -14.92 -5.06 2.61
C ARG A 33 -13.75 -5.97 2.99
N GLU A 34 -12.73 -6.06 2.15
CA GLU A 34 -11.50 -6.80 2.44
C GLU A 34 -10.80 -6.26 3.70
N ILE A 35 -10.60 -4.94 3.77
CA ILE A 35 -9.97 -4.30 4.93
C ILE A 35 -10.82 -4.47 6.19
N ALA A 36 -12.15 -4.37 6.08
CA ALA A 36 -13.06 -4.60 7.20
C ALA A 36 -12.94 -6.03 7.74
N SER A 37 -12.75 -7.03 6.88
CA SER A 37 -12.56 -8.42 7.30
C SER A 37 -11.27 -8.61 8.11
N VAL A 38 -10.19 -7.91 7.75
CA VAL A 38 -8.91 -7.91 8.48
C VAL A 38 -9.07 -7.27 9.85
N SER A 39 -9.73 -6.10 9.91
CA SER A 39 -10.02 -5.40 11.17
C SER A 39 -10.92 -6.23 12.09
N ALA A 40 -11.98 -6.85 11.56
CA ALA A 40 -12.88 -7.73 12.31
C ALA A 40 -12.19 -9.00 12.86
N ALA A 41 -11.14 -9.46 12.19
CA ALA A 41 -10.32 -10.56 12.67
C ALA A 41 -9.31 -10.17 13.77
N GLY A 42 -9.31 -8.89 14.20
CA GLY A 42 -8.50 -8.39 15.32
C GLY A 42 -7.11 -7.88 14.93
N PHE A 43 -6.79 -7.79 13.64
CA PHE A 43 -5.52 -7.21 13.19
C PHE A 43 -5.55 -5.69 13.26
N GLN A 44 -4.41 -5.09 13.61
CA GLN A 44 -4.18 -3.67 13.47
C GLN A 44 -3.73 -3.38 12.02
N ILE A 45 -4.49 -2.58 11.29
CA ILE A 45 -4.22 -2.34 9.88
C ILE A 45 -4.05 -0.84 9.58
N ALA A 46 -2.90 -0.52 9.00
CA ALA A 46 -2.60 0.77 8.38
C ALA A 46 -2.68 0.63 6.85
N VAL A 47 -3.04 1.70 6.15
CA VAL A 47 -3.21 1.68 4.69
C VAL A 47 -2.46 2.85 4.04
N VAL A 48 -1.73 2.58 2.98
CA VAL A 48 -1.17 3.56 2.05
C VAL A 48 -1.76 3.31 0.66
N ILE A 49 -2.23 4.37 0.01
CA ILE A 49 -2.86 4.30 -1.31
C ILE A 49 -2.09 5.16 -2.29
N GLY A 50 -1.94 4.71 -3.54
CA GLY A 50 -1.42 5.52 -4.62
C GLY A 50 -2.44 6.53 -5.17
N GLY A 51 -1.98 7.50 -5.98
CA GLY A 51 -2.83 8.49 -6.65
C GLY A 51 -2.96 8.29 -8.17
N GLY A 52 -2.51 7.16 -8.69
CA GLY A 52 -2.37 6.91 -10.14
C GLY A 52 -3.68 6.87 -10.93
N ASN A 53 -4.82 6.75 -10.27
CA ASN A 53 -6.16 6.87 -10.87
C ASN A 53 -6.55 8.32 -11.21
N PHE A 54 -5.89 9.31 -10.65
CA PHE A 54 -6.12 10.73 -10.96
C PHE A 54 -5.02 11.28 -11.85
N PHE A 55 -3.76 11.14 -11.41
CA PHE A 55 -2.62 11.71 -12.10
C PHE A 55 -1.41 10.78 -12.02
N ARG A 56 -0.79 10.54 -13.18
CA ARG A 56 0.52 9.90 -13.28
C ARG A 56 1.57 11.00 -13.41
N GLY A 57 2.29 11.30 -12.34
CA GLY A 57 3.31 12.35 -12.34
C GLY A 57 4.33 12.20 -13.47
N LYS A 58 4.65 10.96 -13.87
CA LYS A 58 5.53 10.66 -15.01
C LYS A 58 4.94 11.17 -16.34
N GLU A 59 3.65 10.96 -16.59
CA GLU A 59 2.98 11.41 -17.83
C GLU A 59 2.88 12.93 -17.88
N LEU A 60 2.57 13.55 -16.74
CA LEU A 60 2.51 15.02 -16.64
C LEU A 60 3.88 15.65 -16.89
N ARG A 61 4.95 15.06 -16.34
CA ARG A 61 6.33 15.50 -16.61
C ARG A 61 6.71 15.35 -18.07
N GLN A 62 6.34 14.28 -18.74
CA GLN A 62 6.58 14.06 -20.17
C GLN A 62 5.87 15.11 -21.05
N ARG A 63 4.78 15.70 -20.55
CA ARG A 63 4.04 16.79 -21.21
C ARG A 63 4.54 18.19 -20.81
N GLY A 64 5.69 18.28 -20.14
CA GLY A 64 6.35 19.55 -19.79
C GLY A 64 5.94 20.16 -18.44
N MET A 65 5.16 19.44 -17.61
CA MET A 65 4.85 19.92 -16.27
C MET A 65 6.09 19.81 -15.36
N ASP A 66 6.27 20.80 -14.50
CA ASP A 66 7.27 20.78 -13.45
C ASP A 66 7.06 19.57 -12.51
N GLY A 67 8.15 18.85 -12.23
CA GLY A 67 8.09 17.58 -11.49
C GLY A 67 7.57 17.73 -10.07
N VAL A 68 7.92 18.82 -9.40
CA VAL A 68 7.47 19.11 -8.03
C VAL A 68 5.97 19.34 -7.99
N ARG A 69 5.45 20.13 -8.94
CA ARG A 69 4.01 20.39 -9.04
C ARG A 69 3.22 19.15 -9.41
N ALA A 70 3.74 18.32 -10.33
CA ALA A 70 3.12 17.05 -10.70
C ALA A 70 3.01 16.10 -9.50
N ASP A 71 4.04 16.03 -8.66
CA ASP A 71 4.04 15.19 -7.46
C ASP A 71 3.06 15.71 -6.40
N TYR A 72 2.96 17.03 -6.18
CA TYR A 72 1.94 17.59 -5.30
C TYR A 72 0.51 17.31 -5.80
N MET A 73 0.26 17.38 -7.10
CA MET A 73 -1.04 16.97 -7.66
C MET A 73 -1.33 15.49 -7.37
N GLY A 74 -0.33 14.62 -7.52
CA GLY A 74 -0.44 13.21 -7.14
C GLY A 74 -0.77 13.02 -5.65
N MET A 75 -0.13 13.80 -4.76
CA MET A 75 -0.41 13.77 -3.31
C MET A 75 -1.86 14.17 -3.00
N LEU A 76 -2.42 15.17 -3.71
CA LEU A 76 -3.83 15.54 -3.56
C LEU A 76 -4.76 14.42 -4.06
N GLY A 77 -4.41 13.75 -5.15
CA GLY A 77 -5.12 12.56 -5.63
C GLY A 77 -5.15 11.43 -4.60
N ILE A 78 -4.03 11.22 -3.89
CA ILE A 78 -3.96 10.26 -2.77
C ILE A 78 -4.98 10.64 -1.68
N VAL A 79 -5.09 11.92 -1.31
CA VAL A 79 -6.03 12.36 -0.28
C VAL A 79 -7.48 12.06 -0.68
N MET A 80 -7.85 12.30 -1.94
CA MET A 80 -9.18 11.95 -2.44
C MET A 80 -9.48 10.45 -2.31
N ASN A 81 -8.52 9.58 -2.64
CA ASN A 81 -8.67 8.14 -2.43
C ASN A 81 -8.82 7.77 -0.95
N CYS A 82 -8.06 8.43 -0.06
CA CYS A 82 -8.16 8.19 1.38
C CYS A 82 -9.55 8.51 1.93
N LEU A 83 -10.14 9.63 1.52
CA LEU A 83 -11.49 10.03 1.93
C LEU A 83 -12.56 9.06 1.40
N ALA A 84 -12.43 8.63 0.14
CA ALA A 84 -13.33 7.63 -0.44
C ALA A 84 -13.26 6.31 0.34
N LEU A 85 -12.05 5.80 0.63
CA LEU A 85 -11.89 4.57 1.40
C LEU A 85 -12.41 4.71 2.82
N GLN A 86 -12.18 5.85 3.49
CA GLN A 86 -12.70 6.14 4.83
C GLN A 86 -14.23 6.02 4.85
N GLU A 87 -14.92 6.68 3.94
CA GLU A 87 -16.39 6.65 3.84
C GLU A 87 -16.91 5.21 3.73
N PHE A 88 -16.36 4.41 2.80
CA PHE A 88 -16.80 3.03 2.62
C PHE A 88 -16.45 2.09 3.78
N LEU A 89 -15.39 2.37 4.55
CA LEU A 89 -15.08 1.65 5.78
C LEU A 89 -16.03 2.03 6.92
N GLU A 90 -16.32 3.31 7.10
CA GLU A 90 -17.22 3.80 8.15
C GLU A 90 -18.67 3.35 7.91
N GLN A 91 -19.13 3.26 6.66
CA GLN A 91 -20.41 2.63 6.30
C GLN A 91 -20.50 1.15 6.73
N ARG A 92 -19.35 0.48 6.93
CA ARG A 92 -19.27 -0.90 7.43
C ARG A 92 -19.03 -0.98 8.94
N GLY A 93 -19.14 0.14 9.65
CA GLY A 93 -18.92 0.21 11.09
C GLY A 93 -17.44 0.15 11.50
N VAL A 94 -16.49 0.27 10.56
CA VAL A 94 -15.05 0.28 10.85
C VAL A 94 -14.62 1.70 11.18
N VAL A 95 -14.24 1.94 12.42
CA VAL A 95 -13.72 3.26 12.85
C VAL A 95 -12.41 3.55 12.15
N THR A 96 -12.38 4.60 11.35
CA THR A 96 -11.24 4.93 10.48
C THR A 96 -10.69 6.33 10.75
N ARG A 97 -9.40 6.54 10.57
CA ARG A 97 -8.74 7.84 10.65
C ARG A 97 -7.84 8.06 9.45
N VAL A 98 -8.06 9.16 8.75
CA VAL A 98 -7.14 9.63 7.71
C VAL A 98 -6.14 10.59 8.36
N GLN A 99 -4.85 10.32 8.15
CA GLN A 99 -3.76 11.21 8.57
C GLN A 99 -2.94 11.63 7.35
N THR A 100 -2.74 12.93 7.17
CA THR A 100 -2.07 13.47 5.98
C THR A 100 -0.71 14.07 6.32
N ALA A 101 0.27 13.82 5.44
CA ALA A 101 1.61 14.39 5.55
C ALA A 101 1.66 15.89 5.21
N ILE A 102 0.68 16.39 4.44
CA ILE A 102 0.45 17.81 4.19
C ILE A 102 -0.68 18.25 5.12
N THR A 103 -0.50 19.35 5.87
CA THR A 103 -1.51 19.84 6.82
C THR A 103 -2.79 20.26 6.10
N MET A 104 -3.88 19.58 6.40
CA MET A 104 -5.22 19.81 5.86
C MET A 104 -6.27 19.64 6.96
N GLY A 105 -6.14 20.42 8.05
CA GLY A 105 -6.88 20.21 9.29
C GLY A 105 -8.40 20.21 9.19
N GLN A 106 -8.97 20.77 8.11
CA GLN A 106 -10.41 20.73 7.82
C GLN A 106 -10.86 19.39 7.22
N ILE A 107 -9.93 18.57 6.71
CA ILE A 107 -10.21 17.36 5.94
C ILE A 107 -9.73 16.11 6.66
N ALA A 108 -8.52 16.16 7.25
CA ALA A 108 -7.88 15.01 7.86
C ALA A 108 -6.94 15.44 9.00
N GLU A 109 -6.63 14.51 9.89
CA GLU A 109 -5.65 14.74 10.94
C GLU A 109 -4.24 14.94 10.36
N PRO A 110 -3.40 15.82 10.93
CA PRO A 110 -1.99 15.84 10.59
C PRO A 110 -1.33 14.53 11.04
N TYR A 111 -0.45 14.00 10.19
CA TYR A 111 0.29 12.78 10.50
C TYR A 111 1.26 13.01 11.68
N ILE A 112 1.08 12.22 12.70
CA ILE A 112 1.97 12.13 13.88
C ILE A 112 2.12 10.64 14.21
N PRO A 113 3.34 10.03 14.14
CA PRO A 113 3.54 8.60 14.33
C PRO A 113 2.89 8.03 15.60
N LEU A 114 3.12 8.68 16.76
CA LEU A 114 2.54 8.22 18.03
C LEU A 114 1.00 8.29 18.06
N ARG A 115 0.40 9.21 17.32
CA ARG A 115 -1.06 9.28 17.17
C ARG A 115 -1.58 8.15 16.30
N ALA A 116 -0.88 7.83 15.19
CA ALA A 116 -1.19 6.70 14.34
C ALA A 116 -1.13 5.38 15.13
N ILE A 117 -0.05 5.15 15.87
CA ILE A 117 0.10 3.99 16.75
C ILE A 117 -1.07 3.90 17.73
N ARG A 118 -1.42 5.00 18.38
CA ARG A 118 -2.54 5.02 19.34
C ARG A 118 -3.90 4.71 18.70
N HIS A 119 -4.11 5.10 17.44
CA HIS A 119 -5.31 4.71 16.70
C HIS A 119 -5.32 3.22 16.40
N LEU A 120 -4.21 2.67 15.91
CA LEU A 120 -4.06 1.24 15.62
C LEU A 120 -4.30 0.37 16.87
N GLU A 121 -3.71 0.75 18.02
CA GLU A 121 -3.91 0.08 19.31
C GLU A 121 -5.38 0.08 19.78
N LYS A 122 -6.16 1.09 19.36
CA LYS A 122 -7.61 1.16 19.63
C LYS A 122 -8.45 0.40 18.60
N GLY A 123 -7.84 -0.42 17.72
CA GLY A 123 -8.52 -1.17 16.66
C GLY A 123 -9.10 -0.29 15.55
N ARG A 124 -8.59 0.93 15.36
CA ARG A 124 -9.00 1.82 14.27
C ARG A 124 -8.14 1.55 13.05
N VAL A 125 -8.73 1.59 11.87
CA VAL A 125 -7.98 1.64 10.62
C VAL A 125 -7.37 3.02 10.45
N VAL A 126 -6.07 3.09 10.12
CA VAL A 126 -5.38 4.34 9.82
C VAL A 126 -5.03 4.38 8.34
N ILE A 127 -5.44 5.43 7.65
CA ILE A 127 -5.12 5.64 6.23
C ILE A 127 -4.16 6.82 6.12
N PHE A 128 -2.99 6.60 5.52
CA PHE A 128 -1.99 7.65 5.34
C PHE A 128 -2.15 8.35 4.00
N GLY A 129 -2.51 9.64 4.05
CA GLY A 129 -2.74 10.49 2.91
C GLY A 129 -1.57 11.42 2.58
N ALA A 130 -1.59 11.96 1.37
CA ALA A 130 -0.58 12.87 0.84
C ALA A 130 0.84 12.29 0.75
N GLY A 131 0.98 10.97 0.68
CA GLY A 131 2.27 10.31 0.51
C GLY A 131 3.28 10.65 1.60
N MET A 132 4.50 11.05 1.20
CA MET A 132 5.54 11.53 2.12
C MET A 132 5.32 13.00 2.52
N GLY A 133 4.49 13.75 1.78
CA GLY A 133 4.41 15.21 1.88
C GLY A 133 5.56 15.94 1.17
N LEU A 134 6.44 15.19 0.54
CA LEU A 134 7.62 15.66 -0.18
C LEU A 134 7.63 15.09 -1.61
N PRO A 135 8.06 15.89 -2.61
CA PRO A 135 8.22 15.43 -3.98
C PRO A 135 9.27 14.31 -4.10
N PHE A 136 9.24 13.60 -5.23
CA PHE A 136 10.20 12.56 -5.64
C PHE A 136 10.17 11.25 -4.83
N PHE A 137 9.21 11.08 -3.94
CA PHE A 137 8.99 9.81 -3.24
C PHE A 137 7.79 9.06 -3.84
N THR A 138 7.96 7.76 -4.02
CA THR A 138 6.86 6.89 -4.45
C THR A 138 6.01 6.45 -3.26
N THR A 139 4.82 5.94 -3.52
CA THR A 139 3.97 5.37 -2.46
C THR A 139 4.49 4.01 -1.94
N ASP A 140 5.38 3.33 -2.67
CA ASP A 140 6.06 2.13 -2.17
C ASP A 140 7.04 2.51 -1.05
N THR A 141 7.87 3.55 -1.27
CA THR A 141 8.75 4.13 -0.23
C THR A 141 7.95 4.62 0.97
N VAL A 142 6.83 5.32 0.74
CA VAL A 142 5.93 5.78 1.81
C VAL A 142 5.40 4.60 2.63
N ALA A 143 5.00 3.51 1.99
CA ALA A 143 4.47 2.33 2.69
C ALA A 143 5.52 1.74 3.65
N VAL A 144 6.74 1.54 3.19
CA VAL A 144 7.82 1.03 4.05
C VAL A 144 8.12 2.01 5.19
N GLN A 145 8.27 3.31 4.89
CA GLN A 145 8.53 4.33 5.90
C GLN A 145 7.44 4.36 6.99
N ARG A 146 6.16 4.39 6.60
CA ARG A 146 5.04 4.41 7.56
C ARG A 146 4.94 3.11 8.36
N ALA A 147 5.26 1.97 7.75
CA ALA A 147 5.30 0.69 8.45
C ALA A 147 6.36 0.68 9.56
N LEU A 148 7.56 1.18 9.27
CA LEU A 148 8.63 1.30 10.26
C LEU A 148 8.26 2.27 11.38
N GLU A 149 7.77 3.47 11.05
CA GLU A 149 7.37 4.50 12.00
C GLU A 149 6.23 4.07 12.93
N THR A 150 5.35 3.18 12.45
CA THR A 150 4.20 2.69 13.20
C THR A 150 4.36 1.27 13.73
N HIS A 151 5.58 0.71 13.64
CA HIS A 151 5.95 -0.61 14.15
C HIS A 151 5.07 -1.72 13.57
N CYS A 152 4.85 -1.72 12.25
CA CYS A 152 4.19 -2.83 11.58
C CYS A 152 5.12 -4.03 11.45
N ASP A 153 4.56 -5.24 11.58
CA ASP A 153 5.29 -6.50 11.47
C ASP A 153 5.63 -6.84 10.00
N ALA A 154 4.84 -6.34 9.06
CA ALA A 154 5.03 -6.55 7.62
C ALA A 154 4.32 -5.48 6.79
N VAL A 155 4.75 -5.34 5.53
CA VAL A 155 4.03 -4.58 4.50
C VAL A 155 3.43 -5.54 3.49
N LEU A 156 2.13 -5.44 3.27
CA LEU A 156 1.40 -6.17 2.24
C LEU A 156 1.29 -5.28 1.00
N PHE A 157 1.95 -5.65 -0.08
CA PHE A 157 1.90 -4.93 -1.35
C PHE A 157 0.92 -5.61 -2.29
N THR A 158 -0.13 -4.90 -2.71
CA THR A 158 -0.99 -5.39 -3.79
C THR A 158 -0.42 -4.97 -5.15
N LYS A 159 -0.48 -5.89 -6.10
CA LYS A 159 -0.07 -5.66 -7.49
C LYS A 159 -1.24 -5.92 -8.42
N ASN A 160 -1.46 -5.00 -9.36
CA ASN A 160 -2.50 -5.17 -10.37
C ASN A 160 -2.07 -6.20 -11.43
N GLY A 161 -2.84 -7.28 -11.54
CA GLY A 161 -2.67 -8.31 -12.57
C GLY A 161 -1.53 -9.30 -12.36
N VAL A 162 -0.91 -9.31 -11.16
CA VAL A 162 0.02 -10.35 -10.72
C VAL A 162 -0.18 -10.64 -9.23
N ASP A 163 0.06 -11.88 -8.81
CA ASP A 163 -0.18 -12.35 -7.45
C ASP A 163 1.11 -12.61 -6.65
N GLY A 164 2.22 -12.05 -7.10
CA GLY A 164 3.52 -12.20 -6.45
C GLY A 164 4.68 -11.66 -7.27
N VAL A 165 5.88 -12.04 -6.92
CA VAL A 165 7.11 -11.75 -7.65
C VAL A 165 7.47 -12.92 -8.54
N TYR A 166 7.78 -12.65 -9.79
CA TYR A 166 8.08 -13.64 -10.82
C TYR A 166 9.53 -13.52 -11.31
N SER A 167 10.06 -14.63 -11.85
CA SER A 167 11.40 -14.69 -12.43
C SER A 167 11.58 -13.79 -13.67
N ALA A 168 10.46 -13.48 -14.36
CA ALA A 168 10.35 -12.54 -15.47
C ALA A 168 8.91 -11.97 -15.49
N ASP A 169 8.62 -11.02 -16.38
CA ASP A 169 7.26 -10.49 -16.56
C ASP A 169 6.32 -11.59 -17.11
N PRO A 170 5.35 -12.11 -16.33
CA PRO A 170 4.49 -13.20 -16.77
C PRO A 170 3.56 -12.83 -17.93
N LYS A 171 3.40 -11.53 -18.21
CA LYS A 171 2.64 -11.06 -19.39
C LYS A 171 3.44 -11.17 -20.69
N LYS A 172 4.78 -11.26 -20.59
CA LYS A 172 5.71 -11.33 -21.74
C LYS A 172 6.36 -12.69 -21.87
N ASP A 173 6.59 -13.37 -20.75
CA ASP A 173 7.24 -14.68 -20.71
C ASP A 173 6.32 -15.71 -20.05
N PRO A 174 5.69 -16.60 -20.83
CA PRO A 174 4.84 -17.66 -20.28
C PRO A 174 5.59 -18.68 -19.41
N ALA A 175 6.94 -18.72 -19.48
CA ALA A 175 7.77 -19.59 -18.64
C ALA A 175 8.12 -18.95 -17.30
N ALA A 176 7.71 -17.69 -17.05
CA ALA A 176 7.95 -17.02 -15.79
C ALA A 176 7.31 -17.78 -14.63
N THR A 177 8.12 -18.06 -13.60
CA THR A 177 7.68 -18.76 -12.39
C THR A 177 7.60 -17.80 -11.23
N ARG A 178 6.54 -17.92 -10.41
CA ARG A 178 6.39 -17.15 -9.20
C ARG A 178 7.30 -17.71 -8.11
N PHE A 179 7.91 -16.81 -7.33
CA PHE A 179 8.62 -17.17 -6.13
C PHE A 179 7.64 -17.22 -4.93
N ASP A 180 7.71 -18.25 -4.10
CA ASP A 180 6.98 -18.30 -2.84
C ASP A 180 7.70 -17.47 -1.76
N THR A 181 9.03 -17.54 -1.75
CA THR A 181 9.90 -16.78 -0.85
C THR A 181 11.10 -16.25 -1.62
N LEU A 182 11.60 -15.10 -1.21
CA LEU A 182 12.85 -14.48 -1.68
C LEU A 182 13.56 -13.84 -0.49
N THR A 183 14.88 -13.95 -0.47
CA THR A 183 15.67 -13.03 0.37
C THR A 183 15.84 -11.69 -0.33
N TYR A 184 16.16 -10.64 0.45
CA TYR A 184 16.49 -9.34 -0.14
C TYR A 184 17.70 -9.44 -1.10
N ASP A 185 18.72 -10.21 -0.72
CA ASP A 185 19.92 -10.40 -1.53
C ASP A 185 19.63 -11.13 -2.85
N GLU A 186 18.75 -12.15 -2.83
CA GLU A 186 18.29 -12.83 -4.04
C GLU A 186 17.54 -11.89 -4.98
N ALA A 187 16.64 -11.06 -4.44
CA ALA A 187 15.88 -10.12 -5.24
C ALA A 187 16.78 -9.04 -5.87
N ILE A 188 17.79 -8.55 -5.15
CA ILE A 188 18.79 -7.61 -5.65
C ILE A 188 19.64 -8.26 -6.73
N SER A 189 20.22 -9.44 -6.44
CA SER A 189 21.15 -10.13 -7.37
C SER A 189 20.50 -10.51 -8.70
N ARG A 190 19.18 -10.72 -8.70
CA ARG A 190 18.37 -11.06 -9.89
C ARG A 190 17.69 -9.85 -10.54
N ASP A 191 17.95 -8.62 -10.05
CA ASP A 191 17.30 -7.37 -10.54
C ASP A 191 15.74 -7.48 -10.59
N LEU A 192 15.14 -8.13 -9.59
CA LEU A 192 13.69 -8.32 -9.55
C LEU A 192 13.00 -7.02 -9.14
N LYS A 193 12.09 -6.55 -9.98
CA LYS A 193 11.31 -5.31 -9.74
C LYS A 193 10.11 -5.58 -8.84
N VAL A 194 10.36 -5.81 -7.56
CA VAL A 194 9.31 -6.03 -6.55
C VAL A 194 8.58 -4.74 -6.23
N VAL A 195 9.34 -3.76 -5.77
CA VAL A 195 8.93 -2.39 -5.45
C VAL A 195 10.02 -1.44 -5.98
N ASP A 196 9.90 -0.12 -5.77
CA ASP A 196 11.00 0.76 -6.13
C ASP A 196 12.26 0.53 -5.27
N GLN A 197 13.43 0.89 -5.80
CA GLN A 197 14.71 0.62 -5.18
C GLN A 197 14.85 1.23 -3.78
N THR A 198 14.30 2.42 -3.55
CA THR A 198 14.36 3.11 -2.24
C THR A 198 13.56 2.36 -1.19
N ALA A 199 12.32 1.97 -1.54
CA ALA A 199 11.46 1.15 -0.67
C ALA A 199 12.14 -0.18 -0.34
N PHE A 200 12.73 -0.82 -1.35
CA PHE A 200 13.39 -2.10 -1.20
C PHE A 200 14.59 -2.03 -0.25
N THR A 201 15.48 -1.05 -0.47
CA THR A 201 16.68 -0.85 0.37
C THR A 201 16.29 -0.53 1.81
N LEU A 202 15.30 0.37 2.01
CA LEU A 202 14.83 0.73 3.33
C LEU A 202 14.24 -0.48 4.10
N ALA A 203 13.47 -1.33 3.43
CA ALA A 203 12.93 -2.54 4.02
C ALA A 203 14.03 -3.56 4.36
N ALA A 204 15.01 -3.76 3.47
CA ALA A 204 16.13 -4.67 3.66
C ALA A 204 17.01 -4.28 4.87
N GLU A 205 17.40 -3.00 4.97
CA GLU A 205 18.21 -2.48 6.07
C GLU A 205 17.52 -2.64 7.44
N ASN A 206 16.18 -2.52 7.47
CA ASN A 206 15.39 -2.65 8.69
C ASN A 206 14.78 -4.04 8.88
N LYS A 207 15.08 -5.01 8.01
CA LYS A 207 14.58 -6.39 8.03
C LYS A 207 13.04 -6.47 8.10
N LEU A 208 12.36 -5.50 7.49
CA LEU A 208 10.91 -5.43 7.49
C LEU A 208 10.33 -6.37 6.40
N PRO A 209 9.61 -7.44 6.75
CA PRO A 209 9.05 -8.35 5.76
C PRO A 209 8.10 -7.64 4.79
N MET A 210 8.22 -7.98 3.50
CA MET A 210 7.30 -7.54 2.45
C MET A 210 6.57 -8.75 1.88
N VAL A 211 5.25 -8.70 1.78
CA VAL A 211 4.44 -9.74 1.15
C VAL A 211 3.77 -9.16 -0.08
N VAL A 212 4.11 -9.68 -1.24
CA VAL A 212 3.52 -9.25 -2.52
C VAL A 212 2.38 -10.20 -2.88
N ILE A 213 1.16 -9.67 -3.02
CA ILE A 213 -0.06 -10.43 -3.27
C ILE A 213 -0.90 -9.83 -4.39
N GLY A 214 -1.76 -10.64 -5.00
CA GLY A 214 -2.88 -10.16 -5.80
C GLY A 214 -4.09 -9.83 -4.91
N LEU A 215 -4.91 -8.88 -5.32
CA LEU A 215 -6.21 -8.61 -4.65
C LEU A 215 -7.22 -9.75 -4.88
N GLU A 216 -7.13 -10.45 -5.99
CA GLU A 216 -7.98 -11.60 -6.30
C GLU A 216 -7.29 -12.93 -5.94
N PRO A 217 -8.04 -13.93 -5.47
CA PRO A 217 -9.45 -13.88 -5.09
C PRO A 217 -9.71 -13.08 -3.80
N GLU A 218 -10.98 -12.71 -3.56
CA GLU A 218 -11.43 -12.04 -2.32
C GLU A 218 -10.97 -12.85 -1.09
N GLY A 219 -10.51 -12.14 -0.04
CA GLY A 219 -9.96 -12.76 1.19
C GLY A 219 -8.43 -12.81 1.23
N ASN A 220 -7.73 -12.48 0.15
CA ASN A 220 -6.27 -12.56 0.11
C ASN A 220 -5.59 -11.62 1.11
N ILE A 221 -6.13 -10.43 1.37
CA ILE A 221 -5.54 -9.51 2.36
C ILE A 221 -5.57 -10.15 3.76
N LEU A 222 -6.70 -10.76 4.15
CA LEU A 222 -6.83 -11.44 5.44
C LEU A 222 -5.90 -12.66 5.54
N ARG A 223 -5.81 -13.46 4.47
CA ARG A 223 -4.92 -14.62 4.42
C ARG A 223 -3.45 -14.21 4.56
N ALA A 224 -3.03 -13.14 3.87
CA ALA A 224 -1.69 -12.58 4.00
C ALA A 224 -1.42 -12.07 5.43
N ALA A 225 -2.38 -11.35 6.04
CA ALA A 225 -2.26 -10.88 7.42
C ALA A 225 -2.12 -12.03 8.43
N ARG A 226 -2.72 -13.19 8.15
CA ARG A 226 -2.55 -14.42 8.94
C ARG A 226 -1.21 -15.12 8.73
N GLY A 227 -0.38 -14.64 7.80
CA GLY A 227 0.88 -15.26 7.45
C GLY A 227 0.73 -16.52 6.59
N GLU A 228 -0.41 -16.69 5.91
CA GLU A 228 -0.58 -17.77 4.93
C GLU A 228 0.38 -17.56 3.76
N ARG A 229 0.89 -18.67 3.21
CA ARG A 229 1.79 -18.64 2.04
C ARG A 229 1.01 -18.39 0.76
N ILE A 230 0.61 -17.13 0.58
CA ILE A 230 0.00 -16.65 -0.66
C ILE A 230 0.89 -15.55 -1.23
N GLY A 231 1.02 -15.49 -2.53
CA GLY A 231 1.95 -14.54 -3.16
C GLY A 231 3.42 -14.84 -2.89
N THR A 232 4.23 -13.81 -2.71
CA THR A 232 5.67 -13.90 -2.46
C THR A 232 6.04 -13.18 -1.17
N LEU A 233 6.69 -13.88 -0.25
CA LEU A 233 7.31 -13.29 0.93
C LEU A 233 8.75 -12.87 0.60
N VAL A 234 9.10 -11.61 0.82
CA VAL A 234 10.48 -11.09 0.75
C VAL A 234 10.94 -10.72 2.15
N SER A 235 12.04 -11.30 2.60
CA SER A 235 12.55 -11.13 3.97
C SER A 235 14.07 -11.23 4.03
N ALA A 236 14.64 -11.10 5.22
CA ALA A 236 16.08 -11.21 5.43
C ALA A 236 16.63 -12.66 5.37
N GLY A 237 15.75 -13.66 5.27
CA GLY A 237 16.10 -15.09 5.32
C GLY A 237 15.83 -15.70 6.69
#